data_0e62344ab8907d2845f41f34c00df04f
#
_entry.id   0e62344ab8907d2845f41f34c00df04f
#
_cell.length_a   1.000
_cell.length_b   1.000
_cell.length_c   1.000
_cell.angle_alpha   90.00
_cell.angle_beta   90.00
_cell.angle_gamma   90.00
#
_symmetry.space_group_name_H-M   'P 1'
#
loop_
_entity.id
_entity.type
_entity.pdbx_description
1 polymer ?
#
loop_
_entity_poly.entity_id
_entity_poly.type
_entity_poly.pdbx_seq_one_letter_code
_entity_poly.pdbx_strand_id
1 'polypeptide(L)'
;MKIPIYHVDAFTDKVFRGNPAAVCVLEKWLADEVLNAIARENNLPVTVFLVRSDNKFNIRWITPEYELDICGHGSLSAAFVIFNYLEPTWQKADLQSRVELLQVTRTDNFITLNFPAKNIECLSLPLLEEGLGLAPKEMYQHKGERCLAVYATEEEVKQLIPNMQILKKLEHRGITVTAPGSDVDFVSRTFYPQKNISEDPATGASHCLLAPYWSKRLNKQDLHALQVSQRGGEIFCRYENDRVLINGKAILYMQGFIVHGAFLTI
;
A
#
# COMPACT_ATOMS: atom_id res chain seq x y z
N MET A 1 13.14 27.62 5.99
CA MET A 1 11.97 26.89 6.53
C MET A 1 12.40 25.47 6.82
N LYS A 2 11.91 24.85 7.90
CA LYS A 2 12.17 23.43 8.21
C LYS A 2 10.87 22.67 8.00
N ILE A 3 10.89 21.61 7.19
CA ILE A 3 9.73 20.75 6.97
C ILE A 3 9.93 19.50 7.81
N PRO A 4 9.05 19.22 8.81
CA PRO A 4 9.10 17.96 9.55
C PRO A 4 8.93 16.78 8.61
N ILE A 5 9.79 15.76 8.77
CA ILE A 5 9.74 14.52 8.00
C ILE A 5 9.84 13.33 8.94
N TYR A 6 9.03 12.30 8.67
CA TYR A 6 8.98 11.05 9.39
C TYR A 6 9.12 9.91 8.38
N HIS A 7 10.09 9.02 8.57
CA HIS A 7 10.17 7.76 7.83
C HIS A 7 9.47 6.68 8.65
N VAL A 8 8.44 6.10 8.08
CA VAL A 8 7.57 5.12 8.74
C VAL A 8 7.54 3.84 7.93
N ASP A 9 7.77 2.72 8.59
CA ASP A 9 7.56 1.39 8.02
C ASP A 9 6.12 0.96 8.32
N ALA A 10 5.30 0.83 7.27
CA ALA A 10 3.88 0.46 7.35
C ALA A 10 3.67 -1.05 7.22
N PHE A 11 2.60 -1.58 7.83
CA PHE A 11 2.25 -2.99 7.87
C PHE A 11 3.30 -3.86 8.59
N THR A 12 3.88 -3.32 9.65
CA THR A 12 4.85 -4.01 10.51
C THR A 12 4.94 -3.33 11.87
N ASP A 13 5.44 -4.06 12.86
CA ASP A 13 5.84 -3.53 14.17
C ASP A 13 7.38 -3.56 14.36
N LYS A 14 8.13 -3.85 13.29
CA LYS A 14 9.60 -3.94 13.30
C LYS A 14 10.20 -3.04 12.22
N VAL A 15 11.20 -2.25 12.59
CA VAL A 15 11.97 -1.45 11.62
C VAL A 15 12.64 -2.35 10.57
N PHE A 16 12.84 -1.81 9.38
CA PHE A 16 13.41 -2.52 8.21
C PHE A 16 12.51 -3.61 7.62
N ARG A 17 11.26 -3.66 8.05
CA ARG A 17 10.20 -4.52 7.52
C ARG A 17 9.07 -3.67 6.97
N GLY A 18 8.05 -4.32 6.40
CA GLY A 18 6.88 -3.63 5.84
C GLY A 18 7.21 -2.73 4.67
N ASN A 19 6.34 -1.76 4.40
CA ASN A 19 6.46 -0.85 3.26
C ASN A 19 6.83 0.57 3.75
N PRO A 20 8.03 1.07 3.42
CA PRO A 20 8.48 2.36 3.92
C PRO A 20 7.80 3.52 3.19
N ALA A 21 7.52 4.58 3.94
CA ALA A 21 7.04 5.85 3.41
C ALA A 21 7.68 7.02 4.17
N ALA A 22 7.95 8.13 3.47
CA ALA A 22 8.21 9.41 4.11
C ALA A 22 6.88 10.16 4.30
N VAL A 23 6.70 10.80 5.45
CA VAL A 23 5.57 11.69 5.73
C VAL A 23 6.10 13.08 6.04
N CYS A 24 5.81 14.03 5.16
CA CYS A 24 6.18 15.43 5.30
C CYS A 24 4.97 16.26 5.75
N VAL A 25 5.12 17.01 6.84
CA VAL A 25 4.06 17.86 7.39
C VAL A 25 4.31 19.30 6.96
N LEU A 26 3.37 19.86 6.22
CA LEU A 26 3.44 21.19 5.65
C LEU A 26 2.46 22.15 6.32
N GLU A 27 2.83 23.42 6.46
CA GLU A 27 1.90 24.48 6.88
C GLU A 27 0.92 24.86 5.75
N LYS A 28 1.42 24.85 4.50
CA LYS A 28 0.64 25.07 3.27
C LYS A 28 1.28 24.30 2.12
N TRP A 29 0.51 24.10 1.05
CA TRP A 29 1.02 23.46 -0.16
C TRP A 29 2.22 24.20 -0.74
N LEU A 30 3.25 23.46 -1.10
CA LEU A 30 4.36 23.93 -1.90
C LEU A 30 4.02 23.74 -3.39
N ALA A 31 4.81 24.36 -4.28
CA ALA A 31 4.71 24.12 -5.70
C ALA A 31 4.96 22.65 -6.05
N ASP A 32 4.29 22.15 -7.07
CA ASP A 32 4.36 20.73 -7.46
C ASP A 32 5.78 20.28 -7.79
N GLU A 33 6.58 21.13 -8.39
CA GLU A 33 7.98 20.89 -8.71
C GLU A 33 8.80 20.59 -7.45
N VAL A 34 8.51 21.30 -6.35
CA VAL A 34 9.18 21.13 -5.07
C VAL A 34 8.75 19.85 -4.40
N LEU A 35 7.44 19.53 -4.39
CA LEU A 35 6.93 18.28 -3.85
C LEU A 35 7.53 17.07 -4.59
N ASN A 36 7.58 17.13 -5.91
CA ASN A 36 8.20 16.10 -6.75
C ASN A 36 9.71 15.98 -6.51
N ALA A 37 10.42 17.10 -6.30
CA ALA A 37 11.84 17.10 -6.00
C ALA A 37 12.11 16.42 -4.64
N ILE A 38 11.32 16.73 -3.60
CA ILE A 38 11.42 16.10 -2.30
C ILE A 38 11.15 14.59 -2.39
N ALA A 39 10.13 14.17 -3.16
CA ALA A 39 9.81 12.75 -3.33
C ALA A 39 10.95 12.01 -4.03
N ARG A 40 11.57 12.61 -5.05
CA ARG A 40 12.75 12.03 -5.73
C ARG A 40 13.97 11.95 -4.83
N GLU A 41 14.23 12.98 -4.03
CA GLU A 41 15.36 12.99 -3.09
C GLU A 41 15.20 11.94 -2.00
N ASN A 42 13.99 11.78 -1.46
CA ASN A 42 13.70 10.73 -0.47
C ASN A 42 13.85 9.32 -1.06
N ASN A 43 13.58 9.14 -2.35
CA ASN A 43 13.69 7.89 -3.11
C ASN A 43 13.04 6.68 -2.40
N LEU A 44 11.94 6.92 -1.71
CA LEU A 44 11.09 5.88 -1.09
C LEU A 44 9.92 5.53 -2.03
N PRO A 45 9.26 4.39 -1.83
CA PRO A 45 8.07 4.00 -2.60
C PRO A 45 7.02 5.10 -2.67
N VAL A 46 6.87 5.89 -1.60
CA VAL A 46 6.02 7.08 -1.58
C VAL A 46 6.54 8.11 -0.58
N THR A 47 6.42 9.38 -0.93
CA THR A 47 6.43 10.51 0.01
C THR A 47 5.02 11.06 0.13
N VAL A 48 4.53 11.08 1.35
CA VAL A 48 3.23 11.62 1.72
C VAL A 48 3.40 13.06 2.16
N PHE A 49 2.57 13.95 1.66
CA PHE A 49 2.51 15.33 2.11
C PHE A 49 1.18 15.59 2.80
N LEU A 50 1.24 16.16 4.00
CA LEU A 50 0.10 16.51 4.81
C LEU A 50 0.02 18.01 5.00
N VAL A 51 -1.17 18.56 4.79
CA VAL A 51 -1.51 19.95 5.17
C VAL A 51 -2.73 19.90 6.07
N ARG A 52 -2.62 20.45 7.27
CA ARG A 52 -3.76 20.52 8.20
C ARG A 52 -4.81 21.49 7.65
N SER A 53 -6.08 21.12 7.76
CA SER A 53 -7.22 21.97 7.41
C SER A 53 -8.35 21.74 8.42
N ASP A 54 -8.51 22.66 9.36
CA ASP A 54 -9.45 22.54 10.48
C ASP A 54 -9.30 21.22 11.26
N ASN A 55 -10.31 20.36 11.18
CA ASN A 55 -10.38 19.07 11.88
C ASN A 55 -10.02 17.86 10.97
N LYS A 56 -9.38 18.10 9.81
CA LYS A 56 -8.94 17.07 8.85
C LYS A 56 -7.56 17.40 8.32
N PHE A 57 -6.99 16.47 7.56
CA PHE A 57 -5.76 16.67 6.82
C PHE A 57 -6.01 16.51 5.32
N ASN A 58 -5.51 17.47 4.53
CA ASN A 58 -5.36 17.28 3.10
C ASN A 58 -4.10 16.45 2.85
N ILE A 59 -4.19 15.47 1.96
CA ILE A 59 -3.12 14.48 1.72
C ILE A 59 -2.82 14.33 0.23
N ARG A 60 -1.52 14.19 -0.08
CA ARG A 60 -1.02 13.81 -1.41
C ARG A 60 0.04 12.73 -1.27
N TRP A 61 0.05 11.80 -2.22
CA TRP A 61 0.99 10.67 -2.26
C TRP A 61 1.82 10.77 -3.53
N ILE A 62 3.10 11.08 -3.41
CA ILE A 62 3.99 11.31 -4.53
C ILE A 62 5.11 10.26 -4.51
N THR A 63 5.20 9.48 -5.59
CA THR A 63 6.32 8.58 -5.85
C THR A 63 7.48 9.38 -6.46
N PRO A 64 8.67 8.84 -6.61
CA PRO A 64 9.74 9.53 -7.34
C PRO A 64 9.37 9.91 -8.78
N GLU A 65 8.39 9.23 -9.40
CA GLU A 65 8.04 9.41 -10.83
C GLU A 65 6.70 10.11 -11.06
N TYR A 66 5.68 9.90 -10.21
CA TYR A 66 4.31 10.40 -10.42
C TYR A 66 3.53 10.49 -9.10
N GLU A 67 2.43 11.24 -9.13
CA GLU A 67 1.48 11.31 -8.03
C GLU A 67 0.43 10.21 -8.12
N LEU A 68 0.08 9.62 -6.97
CA LEU A 68 -0.95 8.59 -6.83
C LEU A 68 -2.30 9.21 -6.44
N ASP A 69 -3.39 8.64 -6.95
CA ASP A 69 -4.74 9.00 -6.51
C ASP A 69 -5.06 8.45 -5.13
N ILE A 70 -4.51 7.27 -4.80
CA ILE A 70 -4.67 6.60 -3.50
C ILE A 70 -3.45 5.72 -3.20
N CYS A 71 -3.07 5.66 -1.92
CA CYS A 71 -1.94 4.84 -1.47
C CYS A 71 -2.19 4.27 -0.07
N GLY A 72 -2.38 2.95 0.04
CA GLY A 72 -2.69 2.29 1.32
C GLY A 72 -1.59 2.45 2.37
N HIS A 73 -0.34 2.04 2.06
CA HIS A 73 0.77 2.14 3.02
C HIS A 73 1.13 3.58 3.36
N GLY A 74 1.04 4.49 2.37
CA GLY A 74 1.24 5.92 2.60
C GLY A 74 0.16 6.52 3.52
N SER A 75 -1.11 6.12 3.36
CA SER A 75 -2.21 6.56 4.23
C SER A 75 -2.05 6.02 5.65
N LEU A 76 -1.61 4.77 5.79
CA LEU A 76 -1.35 4.16 7.10
C LEU A 76 -0.19 4.86 7.80
N SER A 77 0.89 5.19 7.08
CA SER A 77 2.02 5.96 7.59
C SER A 77 1.61 7.39 7.99
N ALA A 78 0.78 8.05 7.18
CA ALA A 78 0.22 9.37 7.51
C ALA A 78 -0.61 9.33 8.80
N ALA A 79 -1.52 8.34 8.91
CA ALA A 79 -2.34 8.15 10.09
C ALA A 79 -1.48 7.86 11.34
N PHE A 80 -0.43 7.06 11.21
CA PHE A 80 0.54 6.83 12.28
C PHE A 80 1.17 8.14 12.78
N VAL A 81 1.61 9.01 11.86
CA VAL A 81 2.19 10.31 12.22
C VAL A 81 1.14 11.22 12.87
N ILE A 82 -0.06 11.26 12.31
CA ILE A 82 -1.17 12.07 12.89
C ILE A 82 -1.44 11.62 14.32
N PHE A 83 -1.69 10.34 14.54
CA PHE A 83 -2.09 9.82 15.84
C PHE A 83 -1.00 9.77 16.91
N ASN A 84 0.28 9.78 16.53
CA ASN A 84 1.37 9.70 17.52
C ASN A 84 2.11 11.02 17.73
N TYR A 85 2.07 11.95 16.74
CA TYR A 85 2.91 13.15 16.78
C TYR A 85 2.14 14.46 16.60
N LEU A 86 1.04 14.45 15.81
CA LEU A 86 0.29 15.69 15.51
C LEU A 86 -0.93 15.83 16.38
N GLU A 87 -1.73 14.78 16.52
CA GLU A 87 -3.01 14.75 17.24
C GLU A 87 -3.11 13.47 18.11
N PRO A 88 -2.32 13.34 19.18
CA PRO A 88 -2.25 12.08 19.95
C PRO A 88 -3.56 11.67 20.64
N THR A 89 -4.47 12.61 20.83
CA THR A 89 -5.79 12.36 21.44
C THR A 89 -6.83 11.84 20.47
N TRP A 90 -6.57 11.97 19.16
CA TRP A 90 -7.51 11.53 18.13
C TRP A 90 -7.52 10.00 17.97
N GLN A 91 -8.72 9.44 17.82
CA GLN A 91 -8.92 8.03 17.47
C GLN A 91 -9.40 7.86 16.02
N LYS A 92 -9.73 8.98 15.36
CA LYS A 92 -10.23 9.05 14.01
C LYS A 92 -9.68 10.31 13.34
N ALA A 93 -9.30 10.18 12.07
CA ALA A 93 -8.92 11.31 11.24
C ALA A 93 -9.50 11.15 9.83
N ASP A 94 -9.80 12.28 9.21
CA ASP A 94 -10.24 12.37 7.84
C ASP A 94 -9.07 12.88 6.97
N LEU A 95 -8.71 12.10 5.96
CA LEU A 95 -7.66 12.41 4.98
C LEU A 95 -8.31 12.77 3.65
N GLN A 96 -8.30 14.04 3.30
CA GLN A 96 -8.88 14.55 2.06
C GLN A 96 -7.83 14.52 0.94
N SER A 97 -7.99 13.61 0.00
CA SER A 97 -7.22 13.63 -1.25
C SER A 97 -7.91 14.43 -2.34
N ARG A 98 -7.31 14.50 -3.52
CA ARG A 98 -7.93 15.14 -4.69
C ARG A 98 -9.16 14.39 -5.19
N VAL A 99 -9.24 13.08 -4.95
CA VAL A 99 -10.28 12.21 -5.52
C VAL A 99 -11.31 11.76 -4.50
N GLU A 100 -10.91 11.57 -3.23
CA GLU A 100 -11.81 11.04 -2.21
C GLU A 100 -11.41 11.44 -0.79
N LEU A 101 -12.36 11.30 0.13
CA LEU A 101 -12.16 11.40 1.57
C LEU A 101 -11.90 10.00 2.12
N LEU A 102 -10.70 9.76 2.62
CA LEU A 102 -10.35 8.52 3.30
C LEU A 102 -10.44 8.71 4.80
N GLN A 103 -11.29 7.94 5.43
CA GLN A 103 -11.41 7.89 6.87
C GLN A 103 -10.46 6.84 7.44
N VAL A 104 -9.65 7.24 8.43
CA VAL A 104 -8.73 6.36 9.15
C VAL A 104 -9.06 6.37 10.63
N THR A 105 -8.95 5.22 11.27
CA THR A 105 -9.20 5.08 12.71
C THR A 105 -8.05 4.37 13.39
N ARG A 106 -7.88 4.61 14.68
CA ARG A 106 -6.93 3.92 15.54
C ARG A 106 -7.68 3.16 16.63
N THR A 107 -7.33 1.89 16.81
CA THR A 107 -7.72 1.07 17.95
C THR A 107 -6.49 0.39 18.50
N ASP A 108 -6.09 0.71 19.71
CA ASP A 108 -4.83 0.28 20.31
C ASP A 108 -3.63 0.62 19.40
N ASN A 109 -2.88 -0.39 18.97
CA ASN A 109 -1.72 -0.24 18.08
C ASN A 109 -2.06 -0.47 16.60
N PHE A 110 -3.34 -0.64 16.26
CA PHE A 110 -3.77 -0.84 14.87
C PHE A 110 -4.35 0.43 14.29
N ILE A 111 -4.01 0.66 13.03
CA ILE A 111 -4.60 1.69 12.19
C ILE A 111 -5.46 0.99 11.15
N THR A 112 -6.70 1.42 11.02
CA THR A 112 -7.69 0.87 10.09
C THR A 112 -7.91 1.85 8.94
N LEU A 113 -7.79 1.34 7.73
CA LEU A 113 -8.16 1.99 6.48
C LEU A 113 -9.42 1.33 5.93
N ASN A 114 -10.40 2.13 5.51
CA ASN A 114 -11.66 1.61 5.00
C ASN A 114 -11.76 1.85 3.49
N PHE A 115 -11.64 0.78 2.69
CA PHE A 115 -11.68 0.82 1.23
C PHE A 115 -12.86 0.06 0.64
N PRO A 116 -13.31 0.41 -0.59
CA PRO A 116 -14.27 -0.41 -1.32
C PRO A 116 -13.67 -1.76 -1.68
N ALA A 117 -14.47 -2.82 -1.52
CA ALA A 117 -14.14 -4.13 -2.04
C ALA A 117 -14.14 -4.12 -3.57
N LYS A 118 -13.30 -4.94 -4.17
CA LYS A 118 -13.18 -5.07 -5.62
C LYS A 118 -13.62 -6.44 -6.06
N ASN A 119 -14.63 -6.49 -6.92
CA ASN A 119 -15.07 -7.72 -7.54
C ASN A 119 -14.05 -8.21 -8.55
N ILE A 120 -13.88 -9.52 -8.62
CA ILE A 120 -13.00 -10.20 -9.57
C ILE A 120 -13.83 -11.09 -10.49
N GLU A 121 -13.35 -11.26 -11.71
CA GLU A 121 -13.92 -12.16 -12.73
C GLU A 121 -12.84 -13.12 -13.22
N CYS A 122 -13.25 -14.32 -13.65
CA CYS A 122 -12.31 -15.33 -14.15
C CYS A 122 -11.53 -14.80 -15.35
N LEU A 123 -10.25 -15.14 -15.41
CA LEU A 123 -9.32 -14.77 -16.47
C LEU A 123 -8.59 -16.01 -16.96
N SER A 124 -8.33 -16.07 -18.28
CA SER A 124 -7.36 -16.99 -18.87
C SER A 124 -6.36 -16.16 -19.65
N LEU A 125 -5.11 -16.14 -19.21
CA LEU A 125 -4.08 -15.25 -19.74
C LEU A 125 -2.72 -15.98 -19.81
N PRO A 126 -2.41 -16.70 -20.92
CA PRO A 126 -1.17 -17.48 -21.05
C PRO A 126 0.11 -16.66 -20.81
N LEU A 127 0.10 -15.37 -21.20
CA LEU A 127 1.23 -14.47 -20.99
C LEU A 127 1.49 -14.20 -19.49
N LEU A 128 0.45 -14.25 -18.63
CA LEU A 128 0.59 -14.14 -17.19
C LEU A 128 1.28 -15.40 -16.62
N GLU A 129 0.89 -16.59 -17.07
CA GLU A 129 1.53 -17.85 -16.67
C GLU A 129 3.01 -17.88 -17.06
N GLU A 130 3.30 -17.53 -18.34
CA GLU A 130 4.67 -17.44 -18.84
C GLU A 130 5.51 -16.46 -18.01
N GLY A 131 4.94 -15.27 -17.72
CA GLY A 131 5.63 -14.24 -16.96
C GLY A 131 5.84 -14.56 -15.49
N LEU A 132 4.96 -15.34 -14.86
CA LEU A 132 5.11 -15.81 -13.48
C LEU A 132 6.05 -17.02 -13.37
N GLY A 133 6.27 -17.76 -14.45
CA GLY A 133 7.18 -18.90 -14.52
C GLY A 133 6.64 -20.19 -13.87
N LEU A 134 5.45 -20.14 -13.29
CA LEU A 134 4.71 -21.27 -12.74
C LEU A 134 3.22 -21.04 -12.99
N ALA A 135 2.53 -22.06 -13.53
CA ALA A 135 1.11 -21.98 -13.81
C ALA A 135 0.28 -21.89 -12.51
N PRO A 136 -0.55 -20.86 -12.32
CA PRO A 136 -1.44 -20.78 -11.18
C PRO A 136 -2.62 -21.76 -11.32
N LYS A 137 -3.28 -22.07 -10.22
CA LYS A 137 -4.50 -22.90 -10.22
C LYS A 137 -5.72 -22.15 -10.74
N GLU A 138 -5.78 -20.85 -10.44
CA GLU A 138 -6.89 -19.98 -10.79
C GLU A 138 -6.34 -18.61 -11.17
N MET A 139 -6.97 -17.96 -12.13
CA MET A 139 -6.65 -16.58 -12.52
C MET A 139 -7.92 -15.74 -12.55
N TYR A 140 -7.78 -14.51 -12.07
CA TYR A 140 -8.86 -13.53 -12.06
C TYR A 140 -8.33 -12.15 -12.46
N GLN A 141 -9.25 -11.27 -12.83
CA GLN A 141 -8.97 -9.86 -13.02
C GLN A 141 -10.04 -8.97 -12.38
N HIS A 142 -9.67 -7.73 -12.13
CA HIS A 142 -10.59 -6.65 -11.80
C HIS A 142 -10.52 -5.59 -12.88
N LYS A 143 -11.62 -5.46 -13.68
CA LYS A 143 -11.80 -4.41 -14.70
C LYS A 143 -10.60 -4.23 -15.65
N GLY A 144 -9.86 -5.29 -15.97
CA GLY A 144 -8.65 -5.20 -16.79
C GLY A 144 -7.46 -4.44 -16.15
N GLU A 145 -7.61 -3.96 -14.91
CA GLU A 145 -6.54 -3.17 -14.26
C GLU A 145 -5.60 -4.02 -13.40
N ARG A 146 -6.12 -5.07 -12.78
CA ARG A 146 -5.36 -5.92 -11.84
C ARG A 146 -5.61 -7.38 -12.11
N CYS A 147 -4.55 -8.16 -12.05
CA CYS A 147 -4.60 -9.62 -12.06
C CYS A 147 -4.44 -10.18 -10.66
N LEU A 148 -5.13 -11.29 -10.40
CA LEU A 148 -4.96 -12.15 -9.24
C LEU A 148 -4.68 -13.57 -9.74
N ALA A 149 -3.52 -14.13 -9.36
CA ALA A 149 -3.14 -15.49 -9.65
C ALA A 149 -3.08 -16.29 -8.35
N VAL A 150 -3.81 -17.40 -8.28
CA VAL A 150 -3.96 -18.22 -7.08
C VAL A 150 -3.16 -19.50 -7.22
N TYR A 151 -2.32 -19.78 -6.26
CA TYR A 151 -1.48 -20.97 -6.17
C TYR A 151 -1.99 -21.94 -5.10
N ALA A 152 -1.48 -23.18 -5.13
CA ALA A 152 -1.91 -24.21 -4.19
C ALA A 152 -1.26 -24.06 -2.80
N THR A 153 -0.02 -23.57 -2.74
CA THR A 153 0.77 -23.53 -1.51
C THR A 153 1.51 -22.20 -1.34
N GLU A 154 1.76 -21.85 -0.10
CA GLU A 154 2.60 -20.70 0.27
C GLU A 154 4.01 -20.80 -0.34
N GLU A 155 4.57 -22.01 -0.40
CA GLU A 155 5.90 -22.26 -0.94
C GLU A 155 5.98 -21.94 -2.43
N GLU A 156 4.94 -22.30 -3.22
CA GLU A 156 4.86 -21.91 -4.62
C GLU A 156 4.93 -20.37 -4.77
N VAL A 157 4.21 -19.62 -3.94
CA VAL A 157 4.23 -18.15 -3.96
C VAL A 157 5.61 -17.60 -3.59
N LYS A 158 6.26 -18.15 -2.56
CA LYS A 158 7.59 -17.72 -2.11
C LYS A 158 8.67 -17.94 -3.17
N GLN A 159 8.61 -19.06 -3.88
CA GLN A 159 9.63 -19.47 -4.87
C GLN A 159 9.46 -18.79 -6.23
N LEU A 160 8.35 -18.08 -6.49
CA LEU A 160 8.16 -17.39 -7.77
C LEU A 160 9.30 -16.43 -8.06
N ILE A 161 9.83 -16.52 -9.29
CA ILE A 161 10.80 -15.58 -9.87
C ILE A 161 10.18 -14.98 -11.14
N PRO A 162 9.32 -13.95 -11.00
CA PRO A 162 8.60 -13.40 -12.14
C PRO A 162 9.54 -12.77 -13.17
N ASN A 163 9.28 -13.04 -14.44
CA ASN A 163 9.94 -12.37 -15.55
C ASN A 163 9.26 -11.02 -15.83
N MET A 164 9.82 -9.96 -15.28
CA MET A 164 9.25 -8.61 -15.38
C MET A 164 9.16 -8.11 -16.81
N GLN A 165 10.04 -8.57 -17.74
CA GLN A 165 9.99 -8.17 -19.14
C GLN A 165 8.78 -8.78 -19.86
N ILE A 166 8.40 -9.99 -19.51
CA ILE A 166 7.19 -10.64 -20.03
C ILE A 166 5.96 -9.98 -19.41
N LEU A 167 5.93 -9.85 -18.07
CA LEU A 167 4.80 -9.25 -17.36
C LEU A 167 4.54 -7.80 -17.76
N LYS A 168 5.56 -7.06 -18.17
CA LYS A 168 5.43 -5.69 -18.68
C LYS A 168 4.65 -5.58 -19.99
N LYS A 169 4.51 -6.68 -20.75
CA LYS A 169 3.68 -6.71 -21.97
C LYS A 169 2.17 -6.78 -21.66
N LEU A 170 1.80 -7.08 -20.42
CA LEU A 170 0.41 -7.07 -19.98
C LEU A 170 -0.07 -5.62 -19.81
N GLU A 171 -1.33 -5.36 -20.14
CA GLU A 171 -1.95 -4.04 -19.91
C GLU A 171 -2.33 -3.79 -18.45
N HIS A 172 -2.30 -4.82 -17.62
CA HIS A 172 -2.68 -4.77 -16.20
C HIS A 172 -1.67 -4.00 -15.37
N ARG A 173 -2.16 -3.05 -14.58
CA ARG A 173 -1.33 -2.16 -13.76
C ARG A 173 -0.68 -2.86 -12.56
N GLY A 174 -1.28 -3.94 -12.07
CA GLY A 174 -0.78 -4.68 -10.92
C GLY A 174 -1.10 -6.16 -11.00
N ILE A 175 -0.16 -6.99 -10.59
CA ILE A 175 -0.26 -8.45 -10.56
C ILE A 175 -0.07 -8.89 -9.12
N THR A 176 -1.07 -9.55 -8.56
CA THR A 176 -1.02 -10.11 -7.21
C THR A 176 -1.06 -11.62 -7.31
N VAL A 177 -0.15 -12.29 -6.62
CA VAL A 177 -0.14 -13.74 -6.47
C VAL A 177 -0.49 -14.09 -5.03
N THR A 178 -1.20 -15.20 -4.81
CA THR A 178 -1.67 -15.60 -3.47
C THR A 178 -1.81 -17.11 -3.34
N ALA A 179 -1.73 -17.59 -2.12
CA ALA A 179 -1.99 -18.99 -1.74
C ALA A 179 -2.51 -19.06 -0.30
N PRO A 180 -3.08 -20.20 0.13
CA PRO A 180 -3.33 -20.44 1.56
C PRO A 180 -2.03 -20.27 2.35
N GLY A 181 -2.10 -19.65 3.52
CA GLY A 181 -0.97 -19.54 4.43
C GLY A 181 -0.80 -20.78 5.31
N SER A 182 0.40 -21.00 5.80
CA SER A 182 0.69 -22.09 6.76
C SER A 182 0.29 -21.72 8.19
N ASP A 183 0.61 -20.50 8.61
CA ASP A 183 0.35 -19.98 9.95
C ASP A 183 -0.70 -18.85 9.96
N VAL A 184 -1.13 -18.41 8.78
CA VAL A 184 -2.09 -17.34 8.56
C VAL A 184 -3.16 -17.78 7.55
N ASP A 185 -4.20 -17.00 7.36
CA ASP A 185 -5.28 -17.37 6.44
C ASP A 185 -4.78 -17.44 4.98
N PHE A 186 -3.94 -16.49 4.56
CA PHE A 186 -3.34 -16.50 3.23
C PHE A 186 -2.04 -15.70 3.17
N VAL A 187 -1.27 -15.98 2.14
CA VAL A 187 -0.08 -15.20 1.78
C VAL A 187 -0.24 -14.55 0.42
N SER A 188 0.53 -13.49 0.16
CA SER A 188 0.53 -12.81 -1.13
C SER A 188 1.88 -12.19 -1.48
N ARG A 189 2.09 -11.91 -2.78
CA ARG A 189 3.10 -10.98 -3.30
C ARG A 189 2.46 -10.12 -4.38
N THR A 190 2.97 -8.90 -4.58
CA THR A 190 2.40 -7.96 -5.55
C THR A 190 3.49 -7.29 -6.36
N PHE A 191 3.28 -7.24 -7.69
CA PHE A 191 4.22 -6.72 -8.68
C PHE A 191 3.54 -5.62 -9.50
N TYR A 192 4.29 -4.60 -9.90
CA TYR A 192 3.83 -3.51 -10.77
C TYR A 192 4.78 -3.32 -11.97
N PRO A 193 4.79 -4.26 -12.93
CA PRO A 193 5.73 -4.25 -14.05
C PRO A 193 5.66 -2.97 -14.88
N GLN A 194 4.45 -2.45 -15.13
CA GLN A 194 4.20 -1.21 -15.85
C GLN A 194 4.81 0.04 -15.19
N LYS A 195 5.06 -0.04 -13.89
CA LYS A 195 5.61 1.05 -13.06
C LYS A 195 7.07 0.84 -12.69
N ASN A 196 7.75 -0.12 -13.32
CA ASN A 196 9.13 -0.53 -13.01
C ASN A 196 9.34 -0.93 -11.53
N ILE A 197 8.27 -1.29 -10.82
CA ILE A 197 8.35 -1.81 -9.45
C ILE A 197 8.36 -3.34 -9.55
N SER A 198 9.53 -3.93 -9.34
CA SER A 198 9.70 -5.38 -9.43
C SER A 198 8.85 -6.12 -8.40
N GLU A 199 8.76 -5.60 -7.18
CA GLU A 199 7.91 -6.11 -6.11
C GLU A 199 7.59 -5.01 -5.10
N ASP A 200 6.31 -4.87 -4.73
CA ASP A 200 5.88 -3.95 -3.67
C ASP A 200 5.98 -4.66 -2.31
N PRO A 201 6.66 -4.06 -1.32
CA PRO A 201 6.91 -4.73 -0.04
C PRO A 201 5.66 -5.17 0.73
N ALA A 202 4.66 -4.29 0.85
CA ALA A 202 3.38 -4.58 1.48
C ALA A 202 2.28 -3.70 0.87
N THR A 203 1.27 -4.34 0.28
CA THR A 203 0.30 -3.69 -0.60
C THR A 203 -1.11 -3.70 -0.02
N GLY A 204 -1.50 -2.65 0.68
CA GLY A 204 -2.87 -2.53 1.18
C GLY A 204 -3.93 -2.66 0.07
N ALA A 205 -3.70 -2.01 -1.07
CA ALA A 205 -4.66 -1.97 -2.18
C ALA A 205 -4.97 -3.34 -2.83
N SER A 206 -4.05 -4.33 -2.77
CA SER A 206 -4.32 -5.69 -3.26
C SER A 206 -5.29 -6.44 -2.35
N HIS A 207 -5.35 -6.06 -1.07
CA HIS A 207 -6.28 -6.66 -0.13
C HIS A 207 -7.75 -6.30 -0.38
N CYS A 208 -8.01 -5.25 -1.19
CA CYS A 208 -9.37 -4.98 -1.69
C CYS A 208 -9.90 -6.08 -2.62
N LEU A 209 -9.01 -6.88 -3.26
CA LEU A 209 -9.37 -8.08 -4.03
C LEU A 209 -9.22 -9.35 -3.19
N LEU A 210 -8.10 -9.45 -2.44
CA LEU A 210 -7.75 -10.64 -1.67
C LEU A 210 -8.76 -10.94 -0.55
N ALA A 211 -9.19 -9.91 0.19
CA ALA A 211 -10.10 -10.13 1.31
C ALA A 211 -11.47 -10.68 0.87
N PRO A 212 -12.17 -10.15 -0.16
CA PRO A 212 -13.39 -10.77 -0.66
C PRO A 212 -13.19 -12.20 -1.16
N TYR A 213 -12.08 -12.46 -1.88
CA TYR A 213 -11.75 -13.79 -2.40
C TYR A 213 -11.57 -14.81 -1.27
N TRP A 214 -10.68 -14.51 -0.32
CA TRP A 214 -10.36 -15.42 0.77
C TRP A 214 -11.49 -15.54 1.80
N SER A 215 -12.22 -14.45 2.08
CA SER A 215 -13.39 -14.48 2.96
C SER A 215 -14.44 -15.48 2.46
N LYS A 216 -14.74 -15.45 1.16
CA LYS A 216 -15.66 -16.41 0.55
C LYS A 216 -15.12 -17.83 0.57
N ARG A 217 -13.82 -18.01 0.28
CA ARG A 217 -13.19 -19.34 0.20
C ARG A 217 -13.06 -20.03 1.56
N LEU A 218 -12.78 -19.26 2.61
CA LEU A 218 -12.61 -19.74 3.98
C LEU A 218 -13.89 -19.65 4.82
N ASN A 219 -14.96 -19.06 4.29
CA ASN A 219 -16.18 -18.75 5.02
C ASN A 219 -15.89 -17.96 6.32
N LYS A 220 -15.05 -16.93 6.23
CA LYS A 220 -14.51 -16.17 7.35
C LYS A 220 -14.42 -14.69 6.98
N GLN A 221 -14.87 -13.78 7.85
CA GLN A 221 -14.83 -12.33 7.58
C GLN A 221 -13.51 -11.68 8.02
N ASP A 222 -13.00 -12.08 9.18
CA ASP A 222 -11.76 -11.58 9.73
C ASP A 222 -10.59 -12.45 9.26
N LEU A 223 -9.65 -11.83 8.57
CA LEU A 223 -8.56 -12.51 7.88
C LEU A 223 -7.22 -11.98 8.35
N HIS A 224 -6.28 -12.88 8.57
CA HIS A 224 -4.88 -12.58 8.85
C HIS A 224 -4.03 -12.97 7.64
N ALA A 225 -3.26 -12.04 7.12
CA ALA A 225 -2.47 -12.21 5.90
C ALA A 225 -1.02 -11.80 6.08
N LEU A 226 -0.12 -12.47 5.37
CA LEU A 226 1.26 -12.05 5.20
C LEU A 226 1.54 -11.75 3.72
N GLN A 227 2.13 -10.59 3.43
CA GLN A 227 2.77 -10.37 2.15
C GLN A 227 4.22 -10.84 2.27
N VAL A 228 4.55 -11.94 1.57
CA VAL A 228 5.83 -12.65 1.72
C VAL A 228 6.89 -12.12 0.76
N SER A 229 6.97 -10.79 0.63
CA SER A 229 8.07 -10.09 -0.05
C SER A 229 9.35 -10.17 0.78
N GLN A 230 10.46 -9.69 0.23
CA GLN A 230 11.75 -9.65 0.96
C GLN A 230 11.66 -8.89 2.30
N ARG A 231 10.93 -7.77 2.35
CA ARG A 231 10.72 -7.00 3.59
C ARG A 231 9.62 -7.60 4.46
N GLY A 232 8.68 -8.29 3.84
CA GLY A 232 7.49 -8.82 4.47
C GLY A 232 6.48 -7.73 4.84
N GLY A 233 5.26 -8.12 5.16
CA GLY A 233 4.23 -7.24 5.69
C GLY A 233 3.11 -8.04 6.32
N GLU A 234 2.58 -7.58 7.44
CA GLU A 234 1.49 -8.22 8.17
C GLU A 234 0.23 -7.36 8.05
N ILE A 235 -0.82 -7.94 7.52
CA ILE A 235 -2.06 -7.25 7.21
C ILE A 235 -3.23 -8.03 7.79
N PHE A 236 -4.08 -7.34 8.53
CA PHE A 236 -5.35 -7.89 9.02
C PHE A 236 -6.48 -7.26 8.24
N CYS A 237 -7.38 -8.07 7.72
CA CYS A 237 -8.50 -7.59 6.92
C CYS A 237 -9.83 -8.04 7.53
N ARG A 238 -10.83 -7.18 7.43
CA ARG A 238 -12.22 -7.57 7.63
C ARG A 238 -13.00 -7.23 6.37
N TYR A 239 -13.61 -8.24 5.77
CA TYR A 239 -14.53 -8.07 4.65
C TYR A 239 -15.96 -8.00 5.16
N GLU A 240 -16.62 -6.90 4.92
CA GLU A 240 -17.98 -6.66 5.38
C GLU A 240 -18.77 -5.90 4.31
N ASN A 241 -19.84 -6.54 3.84
CA ASN A 241 -20.69 -6.04 2.76
C ASN A 241 -19.90 -5.76 1.48
N ASP A 242 -19.71 -4.48 1.13
CA ASP A 242 -18.94 -4.01 -0.03
C ASP A 242 -17.64 -3.29 0.36
N ARG A 243 -17.23 -3.43 1.62
CA ARG A 243 -16.05 -2.76 2.19
C ARG A 243 -14.99 -3.75 2.67
N VAL A 244 -13.76 -3.32 2.60
CA VAL A 244 -12.62 -4.01 3.21
C VAL A 244 -11.97 -3.05 4.21
N LEU A 245 -12.03 -3.43 5.48
CA LEU A 245 -11.27 -2.78 6.53
C LEU A 245 -9.88 -3.40 6.55
N ILE A 246 -8.87 -2.60 6.26
CA ILE A 246 -7.47 -3.03 6.23
C ILE A 246 -6.81 -2.48 7.49
N ASN A 247 -6.42 -3.38 8.38
CA ASN A 247 -5.77 -3.06 9.64
C ASN A 247 -4.28 -3.38 9.55
N GLY A 248 -3.46 -2.45 9.99
CA GLY A 248 -2.02 -2.63 10.05
C GLY A 248 -1.41 -1.88 11.20
N LYS A 249 -0.23 -2.33 11.59
CA LYS A 249 0.65 -1.58 12.49
C LYS A 249 1.63 -0.75 11.66
N ALA A 250 2.23 0.24 12.29
CA ALA A 250 3.32 1.00 11.71
C ALA A 250 4.33 1.35 12.78
N ILE A 251 5.59 1.55 12.37
CA ILE A 251 6.66 1.91 13.27
C ILE A 251 7.50 3.05 12.68
N LEU A 252 7.90 3.99 13.54
CA LEU A 252 8.81 5.05 13.16
C LEU A 252 10.22 4.49 12.99
N TYR A 253 10.83 4.73 11.82
CA TYR A 253 12.24 4.46 11.59
C TYR A 253 13.10 5.69 11.89
N MET A 254 12.71 6.87 11.40
CA MET A 254 13.47 8.11 11.56
C MET A 254 12.52 9.31 11.56
N GLN A 255 12.89 10.33 12.33
CA GLN A 255 12.28 11.66 12.24
C GLN A 255 13.34 12.74 12.15
N GLY A 256 13.01 13.85 11.49
CA GLY A 256 13.91 14.96 11.32
C GLY A 256 13.27 16.14 10.61
N PHE A 257 14.08 16.91 9.92
CA PHE A 257 13.63 18.06 9.14
C PHE A 257 14.34 18.11 7.80
N ILE A 258 13.58 18.38 6.73
CA ILE A 258 14.15 18.81 5.46
C ILE A 258 14.55 20.29 5.65
N VAL A 259 15.83 20.59 5.47
CA VAL A 259 16.34 21.95 5.56
C VAL A 259 16.14 22.61 4.20
N HIS A 260 15.19 23.51 4.18
CA HIS A 260 14.90 24.31 3.02
C HIS A 260 15.76 25.60 3.08
N GLY A 261 16.95 25.60 2.47
CA GLY A 261 17.62 26.77 1.97
C GLY A 261 16.85 27.23 0.74
N ALA A 262 16.73 28.53 0.44
CA ALA A 262 15.91 29.05 -0.64
C ALA A 262 15.82 28.07 -1.81
N PHE A 263 14.61 27.51 -2.07
CA PHE A 263 14.40 26.78 -3.31
C PHE A 263 14.72 27.77 -4.41
N LEU A 264 15.75 27.48 -5.16
CA LEU A 264 16.09 28.22 -6.33
C LEU A 264 14.82 28.39 -7.15
N THR A 265 14.42 29.63 -7.37
CA THR A 265 13.60 29.97 -8.52
C THR A 265 14.30 29.38 -9.73
N ILE A 266 13.82 28.21 -10.18
CA ILE A 266 14.22 27.64 -11.47
C ILE A 266 13.45 28.38 -12.54
#